data_1f6cf8e674ee35bbb51ef8653ecbe833
#
_entry.id   1f6cf8e674ee35bbb51ef8653ecbe833
#
_cell.length_a   1.000
_cell.length_b   1.000
_cell.length_c   1.000
_cell.angle_alpha   90.00
_cell.angle_beta   90.00
_cell.angle_gamma   90.00
#
_symmetry.space_group_name_H-M   'P 1'
#
loop_
_entity.id
_entity.type
_entity.pdbx_description
1 polymer ?
#
loop_
_entity_poly.entity_id
_entity_poly.type
_entity_poly.pdbx_seq_one_letter_code
_entity_poly.pdbx_strand_id
1 'polypeptide(L)'
;FTQTYDEYIAKLSTGRVLGMIDQWWDFAYTAGDAIKQAGLDAQGCDYIPLPITIDESVKNQWHCSGGVLNVSDGLAITTSCEDVEAALQFVDDLLSQDIHNLRFWGVEGVDYNVDDNGEFYRTEEQRTRAVDTAYKASHTCTYSYFPQYSGTSDDGINANKPDGQANEFFDGLNDDVKEAFSAYGAETYVDMIGTNEAPGAWYPM
;
A
#
# COMPACT_ATOMS: atom_id res chain seq x y z
N PHE A 1 -26.96 -7.93 -9.75
CA PHE A 1 -25.54 -8.12 -9.42
C PHE A 1 -25.39 -9.44 -8.70
N THR A 2 -24.79 -10.45 -9.37
CA THR A 2 -24.68 -11.81 -8.86
C THR A 2 -23.23 -12.31 -8.90
N GLN A 3 -22.29 -11.41 -9.14
CA GLN A 3 -20.87 -11.69 -9.23
C GLN A 3 -20.28 -11.87 -7.82
N THR A 4 -19.51 -12.90 -7.60
CA THR A 4 -18.72 -13.11 -6.40
C THR A 4 -17.44 -12.24 -6.45
N TYR A 5 -16.77 -12.08 -5.30
CA TYR A 5 -15.48 -11.41 -5.23
C TYR A 5 -14.43 -12.08 -6.12
N ASP A 6 -14.33 -13.39 -6.08
CA ASP A 6 -13.37 -14.15 -6.91
C ASP A 6 -13.63 -13.95 -8.42
N GLU A 7 -14.88 -13.91 -8.84
CA GLU A 7 -15.24 -13.63 -10.23
C GLU A 7 -14.91 -12.18 -10.64
N TYR A 8 -15.05 -11.24 -9.72
CA TYR A 8 -14.67 -9.86 -9.90
C TYR A 8 -13.15 -9.72 -10.09
N ILE A 9 -12.35 -10.24 -9.17
CA ILE A 9 -10.90 -10.25 -9.25
C ILE A 9 -10.40 -10.96 -10.51
N ALA A 10 -10.98 -12.11 -10.84
CA ALA A 10 -10.62 -12.84 -12.05
C ALA A 10 -10.84 -12.03 -13.33
N LYS A 11 -11.89 -11.21 -13.40
CA LYS A 11 -12.13 -10.31 -14.54
C LYS A 11 -11.11 -9.17 -14.59
N LEU A 12 -10.84 -8.51 -13.46
CA LEU A 12 -9.86 -7.43 -13.39
C LEU A 12 -8.46 -7.91 -13.80
N SER A 13 -8.07 -9.10 -13.36
CA SER A 13 -6.77 -9.71 -13.66
C SER A 13 -6.54 -10.03 -15.14
N THR A 14 -7.57 -9.92 -15.98
CA THR A 14 -7.44 -10.15 -17.43
C THR A 14 -6.85 -8.97 -18.19
N GLY A 15 -6.74 -7.78 -17.60
CA GLY A 15 -6.37 -6.53 -18.26
C GLY A 15 -7.40 -6.05 -19.31
N ARG A 16 -8.65 -6.55 -19.26
CA ARG A 16 -9.71 -6.24 -20.25
C ARG A 16 -10.84 -5.38 -19.69
N VAL A 17 -10.77 -5.02 -18.44
CA VAL A 17 -11.75 -4.14 -17.79
C VAL A 17 -11.26 -2.71 -17.91
N LEU A 18 -12.01 -1.86 -18.57
CA LEU A 18 -11.62 -0.48 -18.87
C LEU A 18 -11.67 0.45 -17.65
N GLY A 19 -12.46 0.12 -16.65
CA GLY A 19 -12.57 0.93 -15.44
C GLY A 19 -13.49 0.30 -14.42
N MET A 20 -13.35 0.75 -13.19
CA MET A 20 -14.13 0.31 -12.04
C MET A 20 -14.23 1.45 -11.03
N ILE A 21 -15.11 1.30 -10.05
CA ILE A 21 -15.18 2.14 -8.85
C ILE A 21 -15.00 1.21 -7.67
N ASP A 22 -13.86 1.31 -7.01
CA ASP A 22 -13.51 0.45 -5.89
C ASP A 22 -12.42 1.05 -5.02
N GLN A 23 -12.18 0.46 -3.86
CA GLN A 23 -11.08 0.81 -2.97
C GLN A 23 -9.78 0.17 -3.47
N TRP A 24 -8.68 0.93 -3.41
CA TRP A 24 -7.36 0.44 -3.81
C TRP A 24 -7.00 -0.91 -3.16
N TRP A 25 -7.18 -1.02 -1.85
CA TRP A 25 -6.82 -2.23 -1.10
C TRP A 25 -7.64 -3.47 -1.48
N ASP A 26 -8.81 -3.31 -2.09
CA ASP A 26 -9.68 -4.43 -2.44
C ASP A 26 -9.22 -5.18 -3.70
N PHE A 27 -8.57 -4.52 -4.64
CA PHE A 27 -8.15 -5.14 -5.90
C PHE A 27 -6.63 -5.14 -6.15
N ALA A 28 -5.89 -4.16 -5.63
CA ALA A 28 -4.51 -3.93 -6.06
C ALA A 28 -3.56 -5.09 -5.72
N TYR A 29 -3.69 -5.65 -4.51
CA TYR A 29 -2.85 -6.75 -4.03
C TYR A 29 -3.20 -8.12 -4.62
N THR A 30 -4.27 -8.21 -5.39
CA THR A 30 -4.72 -9.44 -6.04
C THR A 30 -4.73 -9.28 -7.56
N ALA A 31 -5.61 -8.45 -8.11
CA ALA A 31 -5.71 -8.24 -9.54
C ALA A 31 -4.51 -7.47 -10.11
N GLY A 32 -4.01 -6.44 -9.39
CA GLY A 32 -2.83 -5.69 -9.81
C GLY A 32 -1.57 -6.57 -9.84
N ASP A 33 -1.34 -7.36 -8.80
CA ASP A 33 -0.22 -8.32 -8.77
C ASP A 33 -0.35 -9.38 -9.88
N ALA A 34 -1.56 -9.88 -10.16
CA ALA A 34 -1.79 -10.85 -11.24
C ALA A 34 -1.52 -10.25 -12.63
N ILE A 35 -1.87 -8.98 -12.86
CA ILE A 35 -1.55 -8.24 -14.09
C ILE A 35 -0.03 -8.15 -14.28
N LYS A 36 0.71 -7.77 -13.23
CA LYS A 36 2.18 -7.70 -13.26
C LYS A 36 2.82 -9.06 -13.51
N GLN A 37 2.38 -10.10 -12.80
CA GLN A 37 2.89 -11.46 -12.99
C GLN A 37 2.64 -12.00 -14.39
N ALA A 38 1.56 -11.58 -15.05
CA ALA A 38 1.26 -11.94 -16.43
C ALA A 38 1.97 -11.06 -17.47
N GLY A 39 2.73 -10.03 -17.06
CA GLY A 39 3.40 -9.07 -17.94
C GLY A 39 2.42 -8.23 -18.77
N LEU A 40 1.19 -8.05 -18.29
CA LEU A 40 0.16 -7.26 -18.94
C LEU A 40 0.36 -5.76 -18.68
N ASP A 41 0.95 -5.41 -17.55
CA ASP A 41 1.34 -4.06 -17.19
C ASP A 41 2.32 -3.46 -18.23
N ALA A 42 3.31 -4.24 -18.68
CA ALA A 42 4.20 -3.85 -19.77
C ALA A 42 3.49 -3.64 -21.14
N GLN A 43 2.21 -3.97 -21.22
CA GLN A 43 1.34 -3.75 -22.38
C GLN A 43 0.34 -2.60 -22.15
N GLY A 44 0.52 -1.81 -21.07
CA GLY A 44 -0.35 -0.69 -20.71
C GLY A 44 -1.66 -1.12 -20.04
N CYS A 45 -1.72 -2.31 -19.43
CA CYS A 45 -2.90 -2.81 -18.74
C CYS A 45 -2.85 -2.46 -17.24
N ASP A 46 -2.72 -1.18 -16.91
CA ASP A 46 -2.70 -0.69 -15.54
C ASP A 46 -4.00 0.01 -15.13
N TYR A 47 -4.32 -0.04 -13.84
CA TYR A 47 -5.42 0.71 -13.27
C TYR A 47 -4.90 2.02 -12.66
N ILE A 48 -5.30 3.14 -13.24
CA ILE A 48 -4.89 4.48 -12.84
C ILE A 48 -6.11 5.18 -12.22
N PRO A 49 -5.99 5.83 -11.06
CA PRO A 49 -7.08 6.59 -10.49
C PRO A 49 -7.45 7.77 -11.40
N LEU A 50 -8.74 7.99 -11.60
CA LEU A 50 -9.24 9.12 -12.37
C LEU A 50 -9.90 10.13 -11.43
N PRO A 51 -9.47 11.40 -11.43
CA PRO A 51 -10.05 12.46 -10.60
C PRO A 51 -11.38 12.95 -11.20
N ILE A 52 -12.37 12.05 -11.30
CA ILE A 52 -13.66 12.35 -11.93
C ILE A 52 -14.58 13.04 -10.93
N THR A 53 -15.04 14.24 -11.28
CA THR A 53 -16.09 14.97 -10.61
C THR A 53 -17.20 15.31 -11.61
N ILE A 54 -18.37 15.69 -11.12
CA ILE A 54 -19.55 16.00 -11.96
C ILE A 54 -19.30 17.23 -12.86
N ASP A 55 -18.53 18.18 -12.38
CA ASP A 55 -18.02 19.35 -13.10
C ASP A 55 -16.80 19.94 -12.38
N GLU A 56 -16.10 20.88 -13.03
CA GLU A 56 -14.88 21.51 -12.52
C GLU A 56 -15.07 22.34 -11.24
N SER A 57 -16.30 22.73 -10.88
CA SER A 57 -16.57 23.47 -9.65
C SER A 57 -16.61 22.58 -8.42
N VAL A 58 -16.74 21.27 -8.62
CA VAL A 58 -16.78 20.28 -7.54
C VAL A 58 -15.37 19.84 -7.18
N LYS A 59 -14.95 20.10 -5.94
CA LYS A 59 -13.65 19.64 -5.45
C LYS A 59 -13.61 18.11 -5.40
N ASN A 60 -12.55 17.55 -5.97
CA ASN A 60 -12.27 16.14 -5.84
C ASN A 60 -11.89 15.81 -4.39
N GLN A 61 -12.58 14.85 -3.78
CA GLN A 61 -12.43 14.46 -2.38
C GLN A 61 -12.56 12.92 -2.22
N TRP A 62 -12.06 12.17 -3.17
CA TRP A 62 -12.14 10.71 -3.16
C TRP A 62 -11.28 10.05 -2.09
N HIS A 63 -10.17 10.67 -1.71
CA HIS A 63 -9.32 10.14 -0.65
C HIS A 63 -9.87 10.52 0.72
N CYS A 64 -10.16 9.54 1.55
CA CYS A 64 -10.51 9.74 2.96
C CYS A 64 -9.24 9.65 3.81
N SER A 65 -8.76 10.77 4.32
CA SER A 65 -7.68 10.74 5.31
C SER A 65 -8.21 10.25 6.66
N GLY A 66 -7.69 9.13 7.12
CA GLY A 66 -7.98 8.59 8.44
C GLY A 66 -7.24 9.37 9.51
N GLY A 67 -7.81 10.47 9.98
CA GLY A 67 -7.22 11.26 11.08
C GLY A 67 -7.67 10.84 12.48
N VAL A 68 -8.42 9.75 12.62
CA VAL A 68 -9.00 9.31 13.90
C VAL A 68 -8.50 7.90 14.23
N LEU A 69 -8.16 7.69 15.49
CA LEU A 69 -7.82 6.35 16.01
C LEU A 69 -8.94 5.37 15.66
N ASN A 70 -8.63 4.37 14.84
CA ASN A 70 -9.55 3.29 14.56
C ASN A 70 -9.57 2.31 15.73
N VAL A 71 -10.69 2.20 16.40
CA VAL A 71 -10.92 1.29 17.53
C VAL A 71 -11.79 0.07 17.16
N SER A 72 -12.15 -0.07 15.90
CA SER A 72 -12.91 -1.23 15.41
C SER A 72 -12.06 -2.47 15.18
N ASP A 73 -10.75 -2.29 15.00
CA ASP A 73 -9.79 -3.38 14.86
C ASP A 73 -8.83 -3.40 16.05
N GLY A 74 -8.28 -4.55 16.35
CA GLY A 74 -7.34 -4.68 17.43
C GLY A 74 -6.85 -6.11 17.63
N LEU A 75 -5.82 -6.23 18.48
CA LEU A 75 -5.30 -7.51 18.92
C LEU A 75 -5.83 -7.80 20.32
N ALA A 76 -6.30 -9.02 20.53
CA ALA A 76 -6.79 -9.48 21.81
C ALA A 76 -5.98 -10.67 22.33
N ILE A 77 -5.60 -10.63 23.59
CA ILE A 77 -5.02 -11.77 24.28
C ILE A 77 -6.13 -12.53 24.97
N THR A 78 -6.28 -13.81 24.64
CA THR A 78 -7.35 -14.65 25.17
C THR A 78 -7.05 -15.13 26.59
N THR A 79 -8.09 -15.55 27.32
CA THR A 79 -7.96 -16.13 28.66
C THR A 79 -7.23 -17.47 28.71
N SER A 80 -6.98 -18.09 27.55
CA SER A 80 -6.18 -19.31 27.42
C SER A 80 -4.67 -19.04 27.26
N CYS A 81 -4.26 -17.78 27.22
CA CYS A 81 -2.85 -17.42 27.17
C CYS A 81 -2.20 -17.74 28.52
N GLU A 82 -1.17 -18.56 28.52
CA GLU A 82 -0.45 -18.99 29.73
C GLU A 82 0.54 -17.92 30.22
N ASP A 83 1.05 -17.07 29.30
CA ASP A 83 2.01 -16.01 29.61
C ASP A 83 1.58 -14.71 28.91
N VAL A 84 0.76 -13.93 29.61
CA VAL A 84 0.24 -12.65 29.11
C VAL A 84 1.35 -11.61 28.97
N GLU A 85 2.35 -11.62 29.86
CA GLU A 85 3.46 -10.67 29.85
C GLU A 85 4.34 -10.89 28.60
N ALA A 86 4.71 -12.13 28.32
CA ALA A 86 5.46 -12.47 27.11
C ALA A 86 4.67 -12.14 25.82
N ALA A 87 3.35 -12.35 25.83
CA ALA A 87 2.50 -11.99 24.69
C ALA A 87 2.45 -10.47 24.46
N LEU A 88 2.37 -9.67 25.51
CA LEU A 88 2.43 -8.20 25.43
C LEU A 88 3.80 -7.72 24.98
N GLN A 89 4.88 -8.31 25.51
CA GLN A 89 6.24 -7.98 25.08
C GLN A 89 6.45 -8.28 23.61
N PHE A 90 5.94 -9.42 23.11
CA PHE A 90 5.99 -9.73 21.68
C PHE A 90 5.30 -8.67 20.83
N VAL A 91 4.13 -8.18 21.26
CA VAL A 91 3.40 -7.12 20.55
C VAL A 91 4.18 -5.80 20.56
N ASP A 92 4.79 -5.47 21.70
CA ASP A 92 5.62 -4.26 21.85
C ASP A 92 6.88 -4.34 20.97
N ASP A 93 7.56 -5.48 20.94
CA ASP A 93 8.73 -5.73 20.08
C ASP A 93 8.40 -5.56 18.60
N LEU A 94 7.21 -5.99 18.14
CA LEU A 94 6.76 -5.80 16.76
C LEU A 94 6.64 -4.33 16.35
N LEU A 95 6.48 -3.43 17.31
CA LEU A 95 6.37 -1.99 17.10
C LEU A 95 7.71 -1.27 17.24
N SER A 96 8.79 -1.94 17.66
CA SER A 96 10.12 -1.33 17.63
C SER A 96 10.53 -1.02 16.18
N GLN A 97 11.19 0.12 15.95
CA GLN A 97 11.52 0.59 14.60
C GLN A 97 12.37 -0.43 13.84
N ASP A 98 13.34 -1.07 14.51
CA ASP A 98 14.22 -2.06 13.87
C ASP A 98 13.43 -3.29 13.37
N ILE A 99 12.53 -3.81 14.20
CA ILE A 99 11.69 -4.95 13.83
C ILE A 99 10.67 -4.54 12.79
N HIS A 100 10.12 -3.34 12.87
CA HIS A 100 9.19 -2.81 11.89
C HIS A 100 9.88 -2.66 10.52
N ASN A 101 11.08 -2.10 10.46
CA ASN A 101 11.87 -2.01 9.24
C ASN A 101 12.18 -3.40 8.66
N LEU A 102 12.61 -4.34 9.50
CA LEU A 102 12.85 -5.72 9.07
C LEU A 102 11.60 -6.38 8.47
N ARG A 103 10.43 -6.09 9.01
CA ARG A 103 9.15 -6.64 8.51
C ARG A 103 8.75 -6.09 7.15
N PHE A 104 8.91 -4.80 6.92
CA PHE A 104 8.38 -4.10 5.74
C PHE A 104 9.45 -3.77 4.69
N TRP A 105 10.61 -3.34 5.11
CA TRP A 105 11.72 -3.03 4.22
C TRP A 105 12.61 -4.25 3.96
N GLY A 106 12.75 -5.13 4.95
CA GLY A 106 13.63 -6.29 4.88
C GLY A 106 15.03 -5.98 5.40
N VAL A 107 16.03 -6.58 4.77
CA VAL A 107 17.45 -6.48 5.16
C VAL A 107 18.17 -5.47 4.27
N GLU A 108 18.83 -4.49 4.89
CA GLU A 108 19.67 -3.51 4.19
C GLU A 108 20.76 -4.18 3.34
N GLY A 109 20.96 -3.67 2.13
CA GLY A 109 21.89 -4.22 1.15
C GLY A 109 21.38 -5.50 0.45
N VAL A 110 20.27 -6.08 0.91
CA VAL A 110 19.63 -7.25 0.30
C VAL A 110 18.28 -6.86 -0.29
N ASP A 111 17.36 -6.33 0.53
CA ASP A 111 16.00 -6.02 0.14
C ASP A 111 15.79 -4.54 -0.18
N TYR A 112 16.60 -3.67 0.41
CA TYR A 112 16.65 -2.24 0.16
C TYR A 112 18.08 -1.70 0.37
N ASN A 113 18.30 -0.47 -0.04
CA ASN A 113 19.53 0.25 0.16
C ASN A 113 19.26 1.60 0.85
N VAL A 114 20.32 2.23 1.33
CA VAL A 114 20.28 3.56 1.93
C VAL A 114 21.22 4.47 1.11
N ASP A 115 20.74 5.64 0.72
CA ASP A 115 21.54 6.63 0.01
C ASP A 115 22.40 7.49 0.95
N ASP A 116 23.18 8.42 0.37
CA ASP A 116 24.04 9.33 1.13
C ASP A 116 23.28 10.30 2.05
N ASN A 117 21.97 10.47 1.87
CA ASN A 117 21.09 11.30 2.68
C ASN A 117 20.38 10.51 3.78
N GLY A 118 20.56 9.18 3.80
CA GLY A 118 19.85 8.27 4.69
C GLY A 118 18.49 7.83 4.18
N GLU A 119 18.16 8.11 2.92
CA GLU A 119 16.87 7.76 2.33
C GLU A 119 16.87 6.30 1.84
N PHE A 120 15.84 5.56 2.20
CA PHE A 120 15.66 4.17 1.76
C PHE A 120 15.17 4.14 0.33
N TYR A 121 15.75 3.23 -0.45
CA TYR A 121 15.34 2.98 -1.83
C TYR A 121 15.56 1.53 -2.23
N ARG A 122 14.89 1.10 -3.29
CA ARG A 122 15.07 -0.22 -3.91
C ARG A 122 15.52 -0.07 -5.34
N THR A 123 16.38 -0.99 -5.78
CA THR A 123 16.67 -1.17 -7.20
C THR A 123 15.49 -1.88 -7.88
N GLU A 124 15.44 -1.83 -9.20
CA GLU A 124 14.42 -2.54 -9.99
C GLU A 124 14.42 -4.06 -9.67
N GLU A 125 15.60 -4.66 -9.50
CA GLU A 125 15.73 -6.06 -9.13
C GLU A 125 15.13 -6.32 -7.74
N GLN A 126 15.39 -5.45 -6.77
CA GLN A 126 14.84 -5.57 -5.41
C GLN A 126 13.32 -5.39 -5.41
N ARG A 127 12.77 -4.45 -6.20
CA ARG A 127 11.32 -4.27 -6.37
C ARG A 127 10.66 -5.50 -7.00
N THR A 128 11.25 -6.03 -8.08
CA THR A 128 10.75 -7.25 -8.74
C THR A 128 10.75 -8.44 -7.77
N ARG A 129 11.81 -8.61 -7.01
CA ARG A 129 11.92 -9.67 -6.01
C ARG A 129 10.92 -9.49 -4.86
N ALA A 130 10.69 -8.26 -4.43
CA ALA A 130 9.76 -7.94 -3.35
C ALA A 130 8.29 -8.28 -3.66
N VAL A 131 7.89 -8.40 -4.92
CA VAL A 131 6.55 -8.83 -5.33
C VAL A 131 6.45 -10.35 -5.58
N ASP A 132 7.58 -11.06 -5.64
CA ASP A 132 7.58 -12.52 -5.77
C ASP A 132 7.01 -13.19 -4.52
N THR A 133 5.99 -14.02 -4.72
CA THR A 133 5.24 -14.66 -3.62
C THR A 133 6.11 -15.60 -2.78
N ALA A 134 7.02 -16.35 -3.42
CA ALA A 134 7.89 -17.30 -2.72
C ALA A 134 8.97 -16.56 -1.90
N TYR A 135 9.50 -15.48 -2.47
CA TYR A 135 10.43 -14.61 -1.77
C TYR A 135 9.78 -13.95 -0.56
N LYS A 136 8.61 -13.34 -0.73
CA LYS A 136 7.83 -12.76 0.39
C LYS A 136 7.61 -13.75 1.52
N ALA A 137 7.21 -14.96 1.20
CA ALA A 137 6.92 -16.00 2.20
C ALA A 137 8.15 -16.40 3.03
N SER A 138 9.36 -16.19 2.51
CA SER A 138 10.60 -16.60 3.17
C SER A 138 11.41 -15.46 3.77
N HIS A 139 11.15 -14.20 3.39
CA HIS A 139 12.02 -13.06 3.73
C HIS A 139 11.30 -11.91 4.41
N THR A 140 9.98 -11.81 4.33
CA THR A 140 9.23 -10.72 4.93
C THR A 140 8.10 -11.22 5.81
N CYS A 141 7.71 -10.43 6.79
CA CYS A 141 6.56 -10.70 7.65
C CYS A 141 5.62 -9.49 7.63
N THR A 142 4.91 -9.32 6.53
CA THR A 142 3.94 -8.23 6.33
C THR A 142 2.54 -8.61 6.76
N TYR A 143 2.38 -9.52 7.72
CA TYR A 143 1.09 -9.98 8.19
C TYR A 143 0.27 -8.79 8.71
N SER A 144 -0.83 -8.48 8.03
CA SER A 144 -1.58 -7.23 8.21
C SER A 144 -2.27 -7.09 9.56
N TYR A 145 -2.53 -8.21 10.24
CA TYR A 145 -3.15 -8.21 11.57
C TYR A 145 -2.17 -7.95 12.72
N PHE A 146 -0.86 -7.99 12.45
CA PHE A 146 0.10 -7.56 13.45
C PHE A 146 0.17 -6.04 13.53
N PRO A 147 0.39 -5.47 14.74
CA PRO A 147 0.54 -4.03 14.91
C PRO A 147 1.59 -3.44 13.96
N GLN A 148 1.30 -2.26 13.41
CA GLN A 148 2.15 -1.63 12.43
C GLN A 148 1.94 -0.12 12.41
N TYR A 149 2.97 0.62 12.03
CA TYR A 149 2.89 2.04 11.78
C TYR A 149 2.70 2.35 10.29
N SER A 150 2.09 3.49 10.01
CA SER A 150 2.07 4.16 8.72
C SER A 150 2.70 5.55 8.86
N GLY A 151 2.96 6.22 7.75
CA GLY A 151 3.60 7.54 7.75
C GLY A 151 5.11 7.44 7.91
N THR A 152 5.70 8.50 8.44
CA THR A 152 7.15 8.66 8.57
C THR A 152 7.68 7.89 9.79
N SER A 153 8.83 7.27 9.65
CA SER A 153 9.53 6.55 10.71
C SER A 153 10.18 7.52 11.71
N ASP A 154 10.75 6.99 12.78
CA ASP A 154 11.36 7.78 13.86
C ASP A 154 12.60 8.59 13.40
N ASP A 155 13.22 8.23 12.28
CA ASP A 155 14.33 8.97 11.68
C ASP A 155 13.91 10.31 11.06
N GLY A 156 12.61 10.52 10.85
CA GLY A 156 12.04 11.71 10.22
C GLY A 156 12.31 11.84 8.72
N ILE A 157 12.87 10.81 8.08
CA ILE A 157 13.27 10.78 6.66
C ILE A 157 12.44 9.74 5.92
N ASN A 158 12.44 8.51 6.42
CA ASN A 158 11.88 7.36 5.72
C ASN A 158 10.43 7.10 6.08
N ALA A 159 9.68 6.57 5.14
CA ALA A 159 8.38 6.01 5.43
C ALA A 159 8.51 4.68 6.18
N ASN A 160 7.58 4.42 7.09
CA ASN A 160 7.51 3.15 7.81
C ASN A 160 7.32 1.95 6.88
N LYS A 161 6.80 2.17 5.67
CA LYS A 161 6.59 1.13 4.65
C LYS A 161 7.02 1.63 3.28
N PRO A 162 7.51 0.75 2.40
CA PRO A 162 7.96 1.14 1.06
C PRO A 162 6.89 1.85 0.22
N ASP A 163 5.64 1.45 0.32
CA ASP A 163 4.52 2.05 -0.41
C ASP A 163 4.18 3.47 0.04
N GLY A 164 4.64 3.88 1.21
CA GLY A 164 4.56 5.25 1.70
C GLY A 164 5.76 6.13 1.35
N GLN A 165 6.82 5.57 0.79
CA GLN A 165 8.03 6.28 0.39
C GLN A 165 7.83 6.87 -1.01
N ALA A 166 7.92 8.19 -1.14
CA ALA A 166 7.56 8.89 -2.38
C ALA A 166 8.36 8.42 -3.61
N ASN A 167 9.68 8.30 -3.48
CA ASN A 167 10.56 7.81 -4.54
C ASN A 167 10.24 6.35 -4.90
N GLU A 168 10.02 5.47 -3.92
CA GLU A 168 9.65 4.07 -4.15
C GLU A 168 8.31 3.93 -4.86
N PHE A 169 7.32 4.73 -4.48
CA PHE A 169 6.03 4.76 -5.13
C PHE A 169 6.18 5.14 -6.61
N PHE A 170 6.78 6.30 -6.89
CA PHE A 170 6.88 6.83 -8.25
C PHE A 170 7.79 5.97 -9.13
N ASP A 171 8.94 5.55 -8.64
CA ASP A 171 9.87 4.69 -9.38
C ASP A 171 9.28 3.32 -9.72
N GLY A 172 8.43 2.80 -8.85
CA GLY A 172 7.72 1.52 -9.05
C GLY A 172 6.58 1.57 -10.07
N LEU A 173 6.21 2.76 -10.57
CA LEU A 173 5.17 2.92 -11.61
C LEU A 173 5.74 2.59 -12.99
N ASN A 174 4.89 2.08 -13.89
CA ASN A 174 5.21 1.93 -15.31
C ASN A 174 5.23 3.28 -16.03
N ASP A 175 5.88 3.35 -17.17
CA ASP A 175 6.09 4.61 -17.89
C ASP A 175 4.77 5.27 -18.34
N ASP A 176 3.78 4.52 -18.76
CA ASP A 176 2.44 5.02 -19.13
C ASP A 176 1.65 5.53 -17.92
N VAL A 177 1.83 4.91 -16.75
CA VAL A 177 1.26 5.41 -15.49
C VAL A 177 1.95 6.70 -15.07
N LYS A 178 3.29 6.78 -15.17
CA LYS A 178 4.08 8.00 -14.91
C LYS A 178 3.66 9.15 -15.85
N GLU A 179 3.42 8.84 -17.13
CA GLU A 179 2.92 9.82 -18.10
C GLU A 179 1.55 10.36 -17.68
N ALA A 180 0.64 9.49 -17.25
CA ALA A 180 -0.69 9.89 -16.77
C ALA A 180 -0.58 10.78 -15.52
N PHE A 181 0.22 10.40 -14.53
CA PHE A 181 0.46 11.22 -13.33
C PHE A 181 1.03 12.59 -13.70
N SER A 182 2.02 12.63 -14.58
CA SER A 182 2.63 13.86 -15.04
C SER A 182 1.64 14.77 -15.78
N ALA A 183 0.72 14.20 -16.58
CA ALA A 183 -0.30 14.96 -17.28
C ALA A 183 -1.29 15.65 -16.34
N TYR A 184 -1.52 15.08 -15.15
CA TYR A 184 -2.33 15.70 -14.08
C TYR A 184 -1.52 16.57 -13.12
N GLY A 185 -0.18 16.63 -13.25
CA GLY A 185 0.70 17.35 -12.33
C GLY A 185 0.73 16.70 -10.94
N ALA A 186 0.58 15.39 -10.87
CA ALA A 186 0.50 14.59 -9.66
C ALA A 186 1.76 13.74 -9.49
N GLU A 187 2.18 13.51 -8.26
CA GLU A 187 3.27 12.58 -7.89
C GLU A 187 2.75 11.41 -7.03
N THR A 188 1.56 11.56 -6.45
CA THR A 188 0.92 10.55 -5.60
C THR A 188 -0.54 10.33 -5.96
N TYR A 189 -1.13 9.24 -5.48
CA TYR A 189 -2.56 9.01 -5.61
C TYR A 189 -3.41 10.10 -4.93
N VAL A 190 -2.90 10.68 -3.85
CA VAL A 190 -3.60 11.75 -3.12
C VAL A 190 -3.67 13.02 -3.97
N ASP A 191 -2.62 13.32 -4.73
CA ASP A 191 -2.62 14.46 -5.67
C ASP A 191 -3.65 14.23 -6.78
N MET A 192 -3.77 12.98 -7.27
CA MET A 192 -4.73 12.62 -8.32
C MET A 192 -6.18 12.74 -7.85
N ILE A 193 -6.50 12.18 -6.69
CA ILE A 193 -7.90 12.00 -6.25
C ILE A 193 -8.33 12.95 -5.13
N GLY A 194 -7.45 13.83 -4.69
CA GLY A 194 -7.72 14.81 -3.64
C GLY A 194 -8.10 14.22 -2.28
N THR A 195 -8.02 15.02 -1.24
CA THR A 195 -8.29 14.60 0.14
C THR A 195 -9.58 15.21 0.65
N ASN A 196 -10.39 14.40 1.34
CA ASN A 196 -11.56 14.87 2.07
C ASN A 196 -11.11 15.73 3.28
N GLU A 197 -11.57 16.97 3.33
CA GLU A 197 -11.26 17.92 4.40
C GLU A 197 -12.11 17.71 5.67
N ALA A 198 -13.18 16.93 5.57
CA ALA A 198 -14.08 16.65 6.70
C ALA A 198 -14.22 15.14 6.94
N PRO A 199 -13.12 14.45 7.34
CA PRO A 199 -13.10 12.99 7.46
C PRO A 199 -14.17 12.45 8.41
N GLY A 200 -14.57 13.18 9.44
CA GLY A 200 -15.58 12.73 10.41
C GLY A 200 -17.01 12.59 9.86
N ALA A 201 -17.33 13.22 8.73
CA ALA A 201 -18.68 13.17 8.15
C ALA A 201 -18.96 11.85 7.39
N TRP A 202 -17.93 11.13 6.99
CA TRP A 202 -18.02 9.93 6.14
C TRP A 202 -17.64 8.62 6.86
N TYR A 203 -17.27 8.71 8.13
CA TYR A 203 -17.08 7.49 8.92
C TYR A 203 -18.45 6.93 9.28
N PRO A 204 -18.83 5.76 8.80
CA PRO A 204 -20.01 5.07 9.33
C PRO A 204 -19.77 4.80 10.81
N MET A 205 -20.70 5.29 11.61
CA MET A 205 -20.72 4.98 13.04
C MET A 205 -21.04 3.51 13.27
#